data_7cf679701f3e14a1b5082d483beae5c8
#
_entry.id   7cf679701f3e14a1b5082d483beae5c8
#
_cell.length_a   1.000
_cell.length_b   1.000
_cell.length_c   1.000
_cell.angle_alpha   90.00
_cell.angle_beta   90.00
_cell.angle_gamma   90.00
#
_symmetry.space_group_name_H-M   'P 1'
#
loop_
_entity.id
_entity.type
_entity.pdbx_description
1 polymer ?
#
loop_
_entity_poly.entity_id
_entity_poly.type
_entity_poly.pdbx_seq_one_letter_code
_entity_poly.pdbx_strand_id
1 'polypeptide(L)'
;MKGSLCVPAPKLLITDEAVCLDGDLRCLLWTRCQVLDLFAELPPADAARIAKLACVRNASAVSVLAGGITNRNYKVTTPTGIVVVRLSDAGSSVLAIDRDNEHQNSISAAVCGAGAPVIEYLPEAGALVVGWIEGRTFKEADVRNPVNLPRIAAACRLLHAGPRFVSDFNMFDIQARYLSLVQAEGYRLPERYLDLLPAFARMRAAMEMHPEPVVPCNNDLLAANFIDGGDNLWLIDYEYSGNNEASFELGNIWSESTLPLNLLDVLVESYWGQNLPGKTARARLWGLASQYGWTLWAAIQTSISPIDFDYWAWGMEKYDRAVAEFDSPGFERLLLEVATGH
;
A
#
# COMPACT_ATOMS: atom_id res chain seq x y z
N MET A 1 -44.75 14.61 -51.71
CA MET A 1 -45.73 14.58 -50.60
C MET A 1 -45.63 13.25 -49.92
N LYS A 2 -45.05 13.21 -48.78
CA LYS A 2 -45.31 12.34 -47.63
C LYS A 2 -44.21 12.67 -46.59
N GLY A 3 -44.60 13.49 -45.62
CA GLY A 3 -43.75 13.83 -44.47
C GLY A 3 -43.63 12.66 -43.52
N SER A 4 -42.45 12.39 -43.07
CA SER A 4 -42.15 11.43 -42.01
C SER A 4 -42.05 12.19 -40.68
N LEU A 5 -43.01 11.91 -39.81
CA LEU A 5 -43.03 12.39 -38.42
C LEU A 5 -42.00 11.59 -37.60
N CYS A 6 -41.02 12.30 -37.09
CA CYS A 6 -40.07 11.76 -36.13
C CYS A 6 -40.75 11.79 -34.74
N VAL A 7 -40.99 10.63 -34.15
CA VAL A 7 -41.49 10.47 -32.77
C VAL A 7 -40.31 10.45 -31.85
N PRO A 8 -40.25 11.31 -30.83
CA PRO A 8 -39.14 11.26 -29.83
C PRO A 8 -39.37 10.07 -28.89
N ALA A 9 -38.25 9.41 -28.54
CA ALA A 9 -38.21 8.31 -27.58
C ALA A 9 -38.62 8.76 -26.18
N PRO A 10 -39.26 7.91 -25.38
CA PRO A 10 -39.74 8.26 -24.06
C PRO A 10 -38.56 8.44 -23.09
N LYS A 11 -38.53 9.58 -22.42
CA LYS A 11 -37.64 9.83 -21.26
C LYS A 11 -38.09 8.94 -20.11
N LEU A 12 -37.20 8.09 -19.62
CA LEU A 12 -37.39 7.32 -18.40
C LEU A 12 -37.41 8.29 -17.20
N LEU A 13 -38.58 8.48 -16.62
CA LEU A 13 -38.76 9.18 -15.35
C LEU A 13 -38.54 8.16 -14.24
N ILE A 14 -37.41 8.24 -13.55
CA ILE A 14 -37.18 7.56 -12.27
C ILE A 14 -37.72 8.50 -11.19
N THR A 15 -38.87 8.15 -10.63
CA THR A 15 -39.45 8.81 -9.46
C THR A 15 -38.95 8.09 -8.22
N ASP A 16 -38.00 8.67 -7.51
CA ASP A 16 -37.76 8.36 -6.10
C ASP A 16 -38.58 9.36 -5.25
N GLU A 17 -39.28 8.82 -4.27
CA GLU A 17 -40.18 9.58 -3.38
C GLU A 17 -39.40 10.66 -2.61
N ALA A 18 -39.71 11.90 -2.94
CA ALA A 18 -39.21 13.05 -2.20
C ALA A 18 -40.25 13.46 -1.17
N VAL A 19 -39.92 13.33 0.12
CA VAL A 19 -40.64 14.00 1.19
C VAL A 19 -40.30 15.48 1.14
N CYS A 20 -41.24 16.30 0.69
CA CYS A 20 -41.12 17.76 0.68
C CYS A 20 -41.32 18.32 2.09
N LEU A 21 -40.32 19.04 2.60
CA LEU A 21 -40.49 20.13 3.53
C LEU A 21 -39.88 21.40 2.92
N ASP A 22 -40.74 22.39 2.74
CA ASP A 22 -40.55 23.73 2.20
C ASP A 22 -39.13 24.24 1.86
N GLY A 23 -38.96 24.60 0.61
CA GLY A 23 -38.21 25.81 0.28
C GLY A 23 -37.01 25.69 -0.63
N ASP A 24 -36.38 24.51 -0.97
CA ASP A 24 -35.16 24.54 -1.76
C ASP A 24 -34.89 23.31 -2.67
N LEU A 25 -35.92 22.78 -3.30
CA LEU A 25 -35.80 21.68 -4.28
C LEU A 25 -34.92 22.04 -5.51
N ARG A 26 -34.87 23.32 -5.88
CA ARG A 26 -34.03 23.79 -7.00
C ARG A 26 -32.54 23.73 -6.68
N CYS A 27 -32.15 24.00 -5.44
CA CYS A 27 -30.77 23.99 -5.00
C CYS A 27 -30.22 22.55 -4.93
N LEU A 28 -30.99 21.61 -4.39
CA LEU A 28 -30.58 20.20 -4.26
C LEU A 28 -30.45 19.47 -5.61
N LEU A 29 -31.36 19.72 -6.56
CA LEU A 29 -31.29 19.16 -7.90
C LEU A 29 -30.14 19.77 -8.71
N TRP A 30 -29.87 21.06 -8.53
CA TRP A 30 -28.78 21.76 -9.22
C TRP A 30 -27.42 21.28 -8.72
N THR A 31 -27.26 21.07 -7.42
CA THR A 31 -26.03 20.55 -6.80
C THR A 31 -25.76 19.09 -7.24
N ARG A 32 -26.80 18.27 -7.34
CA ARG A 32 -26.66 16.87 -7.78
C ARG A 32 -26.31 16.75 -9.28
N CYS A 33 -26.83 17.64 -10.13
CA CYS A 33 -26.43 17.71 -11.53
C CYS A 33 -24.98 18.17 -11.71
N GLN A 34 -24.51 19.18 -10.98
CA GLN A 34 -23.13 19.65 -11.08
C GLN A 34 -22.10 18.61 -10.63
N VAL A 35 -22.40 17.83 -9.59
CA VAL A 35 -21.50 16.75 -9.10
C VAL A 35 -21.42 15.62 -10.12
N LEU A 36 -22.53 15.28 -10.81
CA LEU A 36 -22.52 14.25 -11.86
C LEU A 36 -21.70 14.70 -13.08
N ASP A 37 -21.73 15.98 -13.45
CA ASP A 37 -20.93 16.52 -14.54
C ASP A 37 -19.43 16.53 -14.20
N LEU A 38 -19.07 16.78 -12.93
CA LEU A 38 -17.67 16.80 -12.48
C LEU A 38 -16.99 15.43 -12.62
N PHE A 39 -17.72 14.35 -12.36
CA PHE A 39 -17.20 12.98 -12.44
C PHE A 39 -17.44 12.31 -13.79
N ALA A 40 -17.98 13.02 -14.80
CA ALA A 40 -18.32 12.46 -16.09
C ALA A 40 -17.14 11.92 -16.91
N GLU A 41 -15.92 12.44 -16.64
CA GLU A 41 -14.68 11.95 -17.27
C GLU A 41 -14.10 10.72 -16.60
N LEU A 42 -14.61 10.32 -15.42
CA LEU A 42 -14.16 9.14 -14.73
C LEU A 42 -14.85 7.88 -15.26
N PRO A 43 -14.27 6.67 -15.04
CA PRO A 43 -14.99 5.43 -15.26
C PRO A 43 -16.34 5.46 -14.54
N PRO A 44 -17.48 5.13 -15.20
CA PRO A 44 -18.82 5.28 -14.62
C PRO A 44 -19.00 4.56 -13.27
N ALA A 45 -18.35 3.40 -13.10
CA ALA A 45 -18.38 2.65 -11.84
C ALA A 45 -17.70 3.41 -10.70
N ASP A 46 -16.56 4.07 -10.98
CA ASP A 46 -15.81 4.84 -9.99
C ASP A 46 -16.52 6.14 -9.65
N ALA A 47 -17.05 6.84 -10.66
CA ALA A 47 -17.89 8.02 -10.47
C ALA A 47 -19.10 7.73 -9.54
N ALA A 48 -19.78 6.59 -9.76
CA ALA A 48 -20.91 6.18 -8.94
C ALA A 48 -20.52 5.84 -7.48
N ARG A 49 -19.31 5.32 -7.26
CA ARG A 49 -18.76 5.02 -5.93
C ARG A 49 -18.38 6.31 -5.20
N ILE A 50 -17.65 7.20 -5.89
CA ILE A 50 -17.20 8.50 -5.35
C ILE A 50 -18.40 9.38 -4.98
N ALA A 51 -19.44 9.41 -5.82
CA ALA A 51 -20.64 10.21 -5.57
C ALA A 51 -21.43 9.82 -4.30
N LYS A 52 -21.15 8.64 -3.70
CA LYS A 52 -21.74 8.22 -2.42
C LYS A 52 -21.07 8.85 -1.21
N LEU A 53 -19.84 9.34 -1.35
CA LEU A 53 -19.07 9.92 -0.26
C LEU A 53 -19.63 11.26 0.19
N ALA A 54 -19.74 11.45 1.50
CA ALA A 54 -20.27 12.68 2.06
C ALA A 54 -19.28 13.84 1.91
N CYS A 55 -17.98 13.58 2.06
CA CYS A 55 -16.92 14.58 1.99
C CYS A 55 -16.74 15.21 0.60
N VAL A 56 -17.19 14.55 -0.47
CA VAL A 56 -17.07 15.09 -1.84
C VAL A 56 -18.31 15.85 -2.33
N ARG A 57 -19.32 15.98 -1.49
CA ARG A 57 -20.47 16.85 -1.81
C ARG A 57 -19.96 18.26 -2.06
N ASN A 58 -20.37 18.86 -3.16
CA ASN A 58 -19.89 20.20 -3.58
C ASN A 58 -18.38 20.25 -3.94
N ALA A 59 -17.79 19.13 -4.35
CA ALA A 59 -16.46 19.13 -4.94
C ALA A 59 -16.43 20.03 -6.19
N SER A 60 -15.28 20.69 -6.40
CA SER A 60 -15.08 21.62 -7.52
C SER A 60 -14.11 21.10 -8.58
N ALA A 61 -13.29 20.08 -8.24
CA ALA A 61 -12.39 19.46 -9.18
C ALA A 61 -12.10 18.01 -8.78
N VAL A 62 -11.84 17.17 -9.78
CA VAL A 62 -11.37 15.80 -9.64
C VAL A 62 -10.27 15.53 -10.65
N SER A 63 -9.27 14.76 -10.27
CA SER A 63 -8.24 14.26 -11.19
C SER A 63 -7.77 12.88 -10.76
N VAL A 64 -7.40 12.06 -11.74
CA VAL A 64 -6.80 10.74 -11.48
C VAL A 64 -5.38 10.92 -10.96
N LEU A 65 -5.03 10.22 -9.90
CA LEU A 65 -3.66 10.09 -9.45
C LEU A 65 -3.06 8.81 -10.04
N ALA A 66 -2.02 9.00 -10.87
CA ALA A 66 -1.31 7.89 -11.50
C ALA A 66 -0.41 7.16 -10.49
N GLY A 67 -0.09 5.89 -10.77
CA GLY A 67 0.94 5.13 -10.05
C GLY A 67 0.44 4.07 -9.07
N GLY A 68 -0.87 3.92 -8.85
CA GLY A 68 -1.41 2.80 -8.06
C GLY A 68 -1.40 1.49 -8.86
N ILE A 69 -0.81 0.42 -8.30
CA ILE A 69 -0.82 -0.92 -8.91
C ILE A 69 -1.83 -1.88 -8.25
N THR A 70 -2.51 -1.42 -7.20
CA THR A 70 -3.53 -2.18 -6.45
C THR A 70 -4.86 -1.44 -6.41
N ASN A 71 -4.83 -0.11 -6.29
CA ASN A 71 -6.00 0.74 -6.09
C ASN A 71 -6.04 1.87 -7.11
N ARG A 72 -7.25 2.40 -7.35
CA ARG A 72 -7.44 3.63 -8.13
C ARG A 72 -7.57 4.81 -7.19
N ASN A 73 -6.75 5.83 -7.42
CA ASN A 73 -6.66 7.00 -6.55
C ASN A 73 -7.12 8.26 -7.29
N TYR A 74 -7.89 9.09 -6.60
CA TYR A 74 -8.44 10.33 -7.15
C TYR A 74 -8.16 11.50 -6.19
N LYS A 75 -7.59 12.57 -6.72
CA LYS A 75 -7.47 13.85 -6.02
C LYS A 75 -8.75 14.63 -6.22
N VAL A 76 -9.42 15.00 -5.12
CA VAL A 76 -10.70 15.73 -5.16
C VAL A 76 -10.55 17.02 -4.38
N THR A 77 -10.90 18.16 -5.01
CA THR A 77 -10.94 19.46 -4.36
C THR A 77 -12.33 19.71 -3.82
N THR A 78 -12.44 19.90 -2.51
CA THR A 78 -13.68 20.12 -1.78
C THR A 78 -13.69 21.51 -1.14
N PRO A 79 -14.83 22.03 -0.66
CA PRO A 79 -14.87 23.31 0.06
C PRO A 79 -14.05 23.33 1.36
N THR A 80 -13.76 22.17 1.94
CA THR A 80 -13.00 22.01 3.20
C THR A 80 -11.53 21.71 2.98
N GLY A 81 -11.10 21.54 1.72
CA GLY A 81 -9.71 21.21 1.37
C GLY A 81 -9.61 20.16 0.29
N ILE A 82 -8.40 19.71 0.05
CA ILE A 82 -8.12 18.65 -0.93
C ILE A 82 -8.07 17.31 -0.21
N VAL A 83 -8.67 16.28 -0.83
CA VAL A 83 -8.65 14.91 -0.32
C VAL A 83 -8.20 13.93 -1.41
N VAL A 84 -7.74 12.77 -0.98
CA VAL A 84 -7.48 11.62 -1.85
C VAL A 84 -8.56 10.58 -1.59
N VAL A 85 -9.32 10.24 -2.62
CA VAL A 85 -10.27 9.14 -2.62
C VAL A 85 -9.56 7.91 -3.19
N ARG A 86 -9.41 6.89 -2.38
CA ARG A 86 -8.84 5.61 -2.75
C ARG A 86 -9.95 4.59 -2.94
N LEU A 87 -10.06 4.01 -4.14
CA LEU A 87 -11.02 2.98 -4.46
C LEU A 87 -10.32 1.63 -4.61
N SER A 88 -10.75 0.67 -3.82
CA SER A 88 -10.29 -0.72 -3.89
C SER A 88 -11.35 -1.63 -4.52
N ASP A 89 -10.93 -2.67 -5.22
CA ASP A 89 -11.82 -3.66 -5.79
C ASP A 89 -12.06 -4.85 -4.86
N ALA A 90 -13.10 -5.64 -5.12
CA ALA A 90 -13.53 -6.77 -4.28
C ALA A 90 -12.52 -7.92 -4.15
N GLY A 91 -11.45 -7.94 -4.97
CA GLY A 91 -10.40 -8.97 -4.94
C GLY A 91 -9.35 -8.82 -3.82
N SER A 92 -9.46 -7.83 -2.97
CA SER A 92 -8.44 -7.52 -1.93
C SER A 92 -8.19 -8.66 -0.94
N SER A 93 -9.20 -9.47 -0.63
CA SER A 93 -9.07 -10.61 0.30
C SER A 93 -8.15 -11.73 -0.23
N VAL A 94 -8.03 -11.89 -1.54
CA VAL A 94 -7.10 -12.82 -2.19
C VAL A 94 -5.65 -12.43 -1.90
N LEU A 95 -5.39 -11.12 -1.83
CA LEU A 95 -4.08 -10.53 -1.55
C LEU A 95 -3.77 -10.38 -0.05
N ALA A 96 -4.54 -11.01 0.83
CA ALA A 96 -4.41 -10.88 2.28
C ALA A 96 -4.64 -9.44 2.81
N ILE A 97 -5.29 -8.58 2.03
CA ILE A 97 -5.63 -7.21 2.44
C ILE A 97 -6.98 -7.21 3.16
N ASP A 98 -6.98 -6.65 4.38
CA ASP A 98 -8.18 -6.37 5.17
C ASP A 98 -8.41 -4.86 5.21
N ARG A 99 -9.51 -4.41 4.59
CA ARG A 99 -9.80 -2.98 4.43
C ARG A 99 -10.23 -2.29 5.73
N ASP A 100 -10.81 -3.03 6.65
CA ASP A 100 -11.13 -2.50 7.99
C ASP A 100 -9.85 -2.30 8.81
N ASN A 101 -8.90 -3.25 8.73
CA ASN A 101 -7.57 -3.09 9.31
C ASN A 101 -6.82 -1.90 8.70
N GLU A 102 -6.80 -1.77 7.38
CA GLU A 102 -6.20 -0.62 6.68
C GLU A 102 -6.77 0.70 7.18
N HIS A 103 -8.10 0.80 7.31
CA HIS A 103 -8.78 1.98 7.82
C HIS A 103 -8.34 2.33 9.25
N GLN A 104 -8.40 1.35 10.18
CA GLN A 104 -8.03 1.56 11.58
C GLN A 104 -6.54 1.90 11.75
N ASN A 105 -5.68 1.22 10.98
CA ASN A 105 -4.24 1.47 11.02
C ASN A 105 -3.88 2.84 10.42
N SER A 106 -4.60 3.28 9.37
CA SER A 106 -4.47 4.65 8.83
C SER A 106 -4.83 5.73 9.86
N ILE A 107 -5.88 5.50 10.67
CA ILE A 107 -6.23 6.39 11.79
C ILE A 107 -5.09 6.43 12.81
N SER A 108 -4.55 5.28 13.20
CA SER A 108 -3.44 5.19 14.15
C SER A 108 -2.18 5.89 13.64
N ALA A 109 -1.87 5.73 12.36
CA ALA A 109 -0.75 6.42 11.70
C ALA A 109 -0.96 7.94 11.63
N ALA A 110 -2.18 8.41 11.41
CA ALA A 110 -2.51 9.83 11.44
C ALA A 110 -2.38 10.42 12.86
N VAL A 111 -2.80 9.68 13.89
CA VAL A 111 -2.70 10.10 15.30
C VAL A 111 -1.24 10.33 15.72
N CYS A 112 -0.31 9.48 15.30
CA CYS A 112 1.12 9.68 15.60
C CYS A 112 1.81 10.70 14.68
N GLY A 113 1.12 11.21 13.65
CA GLY A 113 1.67 12.20 12.72
C GLY A 113 2.52 11.60 11.59
N ALA A 114 2.54 10.27 11.42
CA ALA A 114 3.24 9.60 10.34
C ALA A 114 2.42 9.53 9.05
N GLY A 115 1.09 9.45 9.15
CA GLY A 115 0.16 9.30 8.03
C GLY A 115 -0.80 10.46 7.85
N ALA A 116 -1.46 10.52 6.69
CA ALA A 116 -2.51 11.48 6.40
C ALA A 116 -3.75 11.28 7.31
N PRO A 117 -4.48 12.36 7.68
CA PRO A 117 -5.73 12.21 8.42
C PRO A 117 -6.77 11.45 7.58
N VAL A 118 -7.46 10.51 8.21
CA VAL A 118 -8.60 9.82 7.60
C VAL A 118 -9.82 10.73 7.66
N ILE A 119 -10.48 10.92 6.53
CA ILE A 119 -11.62 11.84 6.38
C ILE A 119 -12.94 11.07 6.35
N GLU A 120 -13.00 9.98 5.58
CA GLU A 120 -14.21 9.15 5.43
C GLU A 120 -13.81 7.73 5.04
N TYR A 121 -14.57 6.76 5.53
CA TYR A 121 -14.47 5.36 5.11
C TYR A 121 -15.84 4.82 4.80
N LEU A 122 -16.02 4.30 3.58
CA LEU A 122 -17.29 3.77 3.10
C LEU A 122 -17.05 2.36 2.52
N PRO A 123 -17.09 1.32 3.37
CA PRO A 123 -16.72 -0.05 2.97
C PRO A 123 -17.62 -0.61 1.86
N GLU A 124 -18.92 -0.30 1.85
CA GLU A 124 -19.84 -0.72 0.80
C GLU A 124 -19.57 -0.07 -0.58
N ALA A 125 -18.82 1.05 -0.59
CA ALA A 125 -18.29 1.64 -1.82
C ALA A 125 -16.85 1.19 -2.08
N GLY A 126 -16.20 0.44 -1.18
CA GLY A 126 -14.79 0.12 -1.22
C GLY A 126 -13.93 1.38 -1.24
N ALA A 127 -14.29 2.41 -0.49
CA ALA A 127 -13.68 3.72 -0.53
C ALA A 127 -13.08 4.12 0.83
N LEU A 128 -11.80 4.49 0.81
CA LEU A 128 -11.10 5.17 1.91
C LEU A 128 -10.69 6.56 1.43
N VAL A 129 -11.03 7.59 2.21
CA VAL A 129 -10.70 8.98 1.91
C VAL A 129 -9.75 9.52 2.96
N VAL A 130 -8.63 10.03 2.50
CA VAL A 130 -7.60 10.65 3.35
C VAL A 130 -7.32 12.08 2.94
N GLY A 131 -6.80 12.89 3.86
CA GLY A 131 -6.36 14.26 3.57
C GLY A 131 -5.22 14.29 2.57
N TRP A 132 -5.18 15.32 1.74
CA TRP A 132 -4.07 15.58 0.83
C TRP A 132 -2.82 16.01 1.62
N ILE A 133 -1.69 15.39 1.34
CA ILE A 133 -0.39 15.82 1.85
C ILE A 133 0.29 16.67 0.78
N GLU A 134 0.57 17.93 1.11
CA GLU A 134 1.40 18.76 0.24
C GLU A 134 2.85 18.29 0.29
N GLY A 135 3.41 17.97 -0.87
CA GLY A 135 4.76 17.47 -0.95
C GLY A 135 5.08 16.79 -2.27
N ARG A 136 6.27 16.26 -2.34
CA ARG A 136 6.76 15.50 -3.48
C ARG A 136 6.91 14.02 -3.10
N THR A 137 6.29 13.16 -3.87
CA THR A 137 6.52 11.71 -3.76
C THR A 137 7.97 11.36 -4.08
N PHE A 138 8.60 10.55 -3.24
CA PHE A 138 9.94 10.04 -3.45
C PHE A 138 10.00 9.12 -4.68
N LYS A 139 11.20 9.06 -5.25
CA LYS A 139 11.63 8.05 -6.21
C LYS A 139 12.72 7.20 -5.57
N GLU A 140 13.04 6.06 -6.16
CA GLU A 140 14.12 5.20 -5.67
C GLU A 140 15.46 5.94 -5.48
N ALA A 141 15.77 6.88 -6.39
CA ALA A 141 16.97 7.72 -6.27
C ALA A 141 16.98 8.58 -5.01
N ASP A 142 15.80 8.99 -4.51
CA ASP A 142 15.69 9.76 -3.27
C ASP A 142 15.97 8.85 -2.05
N VAL A 143 15.48 7.62 -2.07
CA VAL A 143 15.74 6.64 -1.00
C VAL A 143 17.22 6.23 -1.00
N ARG A 144 17.84 6.09 -2.19
CA ARG A 144 19.28 5.79 -2.35
C ARG A 144 20.19 6.96 -1.99
N ASN A 145 19.65 8.15 -1.78
CA ASN A 145 20.46 9.30 -1.33
C ASN A 145 20.72 9.22 0.18
N PRO A 146 22.01 9.08 0.62
CA PRO A 146 22.33 8.92 2.03
C PRO A 146 21.81 10.04 2.94
N VAL A 147 21.62 11.25 2.41
CA VAL A 147 21.10 12.41 3.15
C VAL A 147 19.66 12.18 3.60
N ASN A 148 18.87 11.35 2.89
CA ASN A 148 17.50 11.06 3.24
C ASN A 148 17.33 9.90 4.23
N LEU A 149 18.33 9.02 4.38
CA LEU A 149 18.23 7.85 5.25
C LEU A 149 17.91 8.19 6.72
N PRO A 150 18.51 9.22 7.34
CA PRO A 150 18.11 9.65 8.67
C PRO A 150 16.66 10.16 8.75
N ARG A 151 16.15 10.80 7.69
CA ARG A 151 14.75 11.27 7.61
C ARG A 151 13.78 10.09 7.49
N ILE A 152 14.13 9.11 6.65
CA ILE A 152 13.38 7.86 6.49
C ILE A 152 13.33 7.11 7.84
N ALA A 153 14.47 6.93 8.49
CA ALA A 153 14.56 6.30 9.81
C ALA A 153 13.73 7.06 10.87
N ALA A 154 13.70 8.39 10.82
CA ALA A 154 12.90 9.21 11.73
C ALA A 154 11.39 9.03 11.49
N ALA A 155 10.94 8.96 10.22
CA ALA A 155 9.55 8.70 9.87
C ALA A 155 9.11 7.29 10.34
N CYS A 156 9.96 6.27 10.14
CA CYS A 156 9.69 4.92 10.66
C CYS A 156 9.60 4.93 12.19
N ARG A 157 10.55 5.57 12.91
CA ARG A 157 10.49 5.67 14.38
C ARG A 157 9.21 6.37 14.86
N LEU A 158 8.75 7.39 14.17
CA LEU A 158 7.52 8.11 14.50
C LEU A 158 6.31 7.16 14.41
N LEU A 159 6.21 6.38 13.33
CA LEU A 159 5.19 5.36 13.16
C LEU A 159 5.28 4.27 14.23
N HIS A 160 6.48 3.72 14.45
CA HIS A 160 6.73 2.61 15.37
C HIS A 160 6.49 2.97 16.84
N ALA A 161 6.55 4.25 17.19
CA ALA A 161 6.22 4.78 18.51
C ALA A 161 4.70 5.08 18.66
N GLY A 162 3.94 4.93 17.60
CA GLY A 162 2.50 5.19 17.56
C GLY A 162 1.65 4.13 18.26
N PRO A 163 0.32 4.29 18.22
CA PRO A 163 -0.60 3.31 18.75
C PRO A 163 -0.45 1.96 18.02
N ARG A 164 -0.54 0.85 18.79
CA ARG A 164 -0.50 -0.50 18.23
C ARG A 164 -1.57 -0.68 17.14
N PHE A 165 -1.19 -1.31 16.03
CA PHE A 165 -2.09 -1.63 14.94
C PHE A 165 -3.00 -2.82 15.29
N VAL A 166 -4.11 -2.95 14.54
CA VAL A 166 -5.19 -3.92 14.84
C VAL A 166 -4.72 -5.36 14.73
N SER A 167 -3.87 -5.66 13.72
CA SER A 167 -3.38 -7.00 13.43
C SER A 167 -1.86 -7.05 13.38
N ASP A 168 -1.33 -8.25 13.55
CA ASP A 168 0.09 -8.51 13.33
C ASP A 168 0.32 -8.90 11.86
N PHE A 169 1.50 -8.59 11.34
CA PHE A 169 1.95 -8.97 10.02
C PHE A 169 3.19 -9.84 10.14
N ASN A 170 3.24 -10.93 9.38
CA ASN A 170 4.42 -11.78 9.30
C ASN A 170 4.61 -12.27 7.85
N MET A 171 5.73 -11.90 7.23
CA MET A 171 6.00 -12.26 5.84
C MET A 171 6.14 -13.78 5.61
N PHE A 172 6.57 -14.55 6.61
CA PHE A 172 6.62 -16.01 6.49
C PHE A 172 5.21 -16.61 6.35
N ASP A 173 4.25 -16.08 7.08
CA ASP A 173 2.85 -16.56 7.03
C ASP A 173 2.15 -16.08 5.76
N ILE A 174 2.42 -14.83 5.32
CA ILE A 174 1.95 -14.30 4.03
C ILE A 174 2.48 -15.13 2.87
N GLN A 175 3.79 -15.45 2.87
CA GLN A 175 4.40 -16.29 1.85
C GLN A 175 3.75 -17.69 1.79
N ALA A 176 3.52 -18.32 2.94
CA ALA A 176 2.88 -19.65 3.00
C ALA A 176 1.44 -19.60 2.45
N ARG A 177 0.67 -18.54 2.80
CA ARG A 177 -0.69 -18.30 2.27
C ARG A 177 -0.67 -18.10 0.76
N TYR A 178 0.22 -17.26 0.24
CA TYR A 178 0.32 -17.00 -1.20
C TYR A 178 0.78 -18.25 -1.96
N LEU A 179 1.73 -19.02 -1.42
CA LEU A 179 2.16 -20.25 -2.04
C LEU A 179 1.02 -21.27 -2.15
N SER A 180 0.24 -21.43 -1.09
CA SER A 180 -0.93 -22.29 -1.08
C SER A 180 -1.95 -21.89 -2.15
N LEU A 181 -2.19 -20.57 -2.31
CA LEU A 181 -3.08 -20.05 -3.33
C LEU A 181 -2.53 -20.29 -4.75
N VAL A 182 -1.27 -19.94 -4.98
CA VAL A 182 -0.61 -20.12 -6.29
C VAL A 182 -0.64 -21.59 -6.74
N GLN A 183 -0.42 -22.52 -5.80
CA GLN A 183 -0.48 -23.95 -6.09
C GLN A 183 -1.93 -24.44 -6.34
N ALA A 184 -2.89 -23.97 -5.54
CA ALA A 184 -4.30 -24.37 -5.67
C ALA A 184 -4.91 -23.91 -6.99
N GLU A 185 -4.57 -22.68 -7.43
CA GLU A 185 -5.08 -22.08 -8.66
C GLU A 185 -4.22 -22.43 -9.90
N GLY A 186 -3.08 -23.11 -9.72
CA GLY A 186 -2.16 -23.46 -10.80
C GLY A 186 -1.49 -22.25 -11.45
N TYR A 187 -1.29 -21.17 -10.70
CA TYR A 187 -0.59 -19.99 -11.20
C TYR A 187 0.90 -20.28 -11.42
N ARG A 188 1.52 -19.48 -12.28
CA ARG A 188 2.94 -19.65 -12.62
C ARG A 188 3.83 -19.41 -11.41
N LEU A 189 4.78 -20.34 -11.17
CA LEU A 189 5.88 -20.18 -10.21
C LEU A 189 7.19 -19.94 -10.95
N PRO A 190 8.13 -19.15 -10.39
CA PRO A 190 9.51 -19.11 -10.87
C PRO A 190 10.18 -20.48 -10.77
N GLU A 191 11.11 -20.75 -11.68
CA GLU A 191 11.96 -21.94 -11.59
C GLU A 191 12.71 -21.96 -10.26
N ARG A 192 12.89 -23.13 -9.64
CA ARG A 192 13.55 -23.33 -8.34
C ARG A 192 12.83 -22.69 -7.12
N TYR A 193 11.66 -22.03 -7.28
CA TYR A 193 10.99 -21.42 -6.13
C TYR A 193 10.79 -22.43 -4.99
N LEU A 194 10.31 -23.63 -5.30
CA LEU A 194 10.06 -24.67 -4.30
C LEU A 194 11.36 -25.25 -3.71
N ASP A 195 12.47 -25.23 -4.45
CA ASP A 195 13.77 -25.73 -3.99
C ASP A 195 14.37 -24.84 -2.89
N LEU A 196 13.97 -23.57 -2.81
CA LEU A 196 14.43 -22.60 -1.81
C LEU A 196 13.63 -22.63 -0.50
N LEU A 197 12.50 -23.36 -0.45
CA LEU A 197 11.68 -23.46 0.78
C LEU A 197 12.46 -23.99 1.99
N PRO A 198 13.35 -24.98 1.88
CA PRO A 198 14.16 -25.42 3.04
C PRO A 198 15.07 -24.31 3.58
N ALA A 199 15.68 -23.49 2.69
CA ALA A 199 16.52 -22.35 3.10
C ALA A 199 15.67 -21.26 3.78
N PHE A 200 14.49 -20.98 3.22
CA PHE A 200 13.52 -20.03 3.79
C PHE A 200 13.02 -20.49 5.18
N ALA A 201 12.74 -21.78 5.36
CA ALA A 201 12.36 -22.34 6.66
C ALA A 201 13.49 -22.25 7.71
N ARG A 202 14.74 -22.47 7.31
CA ARG A 202 15.92 -22.26 8.17
C ARG A 202 16.09 -20.81 8.58
N MET A 203 15.83 -19.88 7.67
CA MET A 203 15.84 -18.44 7.96
C MET A 203 14.80 -18.11 9.02
N ARG A 204 13.55 -18.58 8.87
CA ARG A 204 12.49 -18.43 9.87
C ARG A 204 12.95 -18.94 11.25
N ALA A 205 13.45 -20.18 11.30
CA ALA A 205 13.90 -20.79 12.54
C ALA A 205 15.03 -19.99 13.23
N ALA A 206 16.00 -19.48 12.47
CA ALA A 206 17.08 -18.65 13.01
C ALA A 206 16.55 -17.33 13.62
N MET A 207 15.60 -16.69 12.94
CA MET A 207 15.00 -15.43 13.40
C MET A 207 14.09 -15.62 14.62
N GLU A 208 13.41 -16.75 14.73
CA GLU A 208 12.55 -17.10 15.87
C GLU A 208 13.34 -17.45 17.15
N MET A 209 14.67 -17.69 17.07
CA MET A 209 15.48 -17.90 18.28
C MET A 209 15.60 -16.66 19.16
N HIS A 210 15.64 -15.48 18.56
CA HIS A 210 15.71 -14.19 19.26
C HIS A 210 14.71 -13.20 18.62
N PRO A 211 13.40 -13.35 18.87
CA PRO A 211 12.40 -12.48 18.29
C PRO A 211 12.53 -11.06 18.82
N GLU A 212 12.34 -10.07 17.96
CA GLU A 212 12.30 -8.66 18.33
C GLU A 212 10.89 -8.25 18.78
N PRO A 213 10.77 -7.19 19.60
CA PRO A 213 9.47 -6.58 19.87
C PRO A 213 8.80 -6.12 18.57
N VAL A 214 7.50 -6.41 18.43
CA VAL A 214 6.72 -5.93 17.30
C VAL A 214 6.17 -4.53 17.58
N VAL A 215 6.21 -3.69 16.55
CA VAL A 215 5.78 -2.29 16.55
C VAL A 215 4.84 -2.04 15.36
N PRO A 216 4.04 -0.96 15.34
CA PRO A 216 3.23 -0.60 14.18
C PRO A 216 4.13 -0.35 12.97
N CYS A 217 3.98 -1.12 11.90
CA CYS A 217 4.76 -1.02 10.66
C CYS A 217 3.84 -0.82 9.46
N ASN A 218 4.31 -0.09 8.45
CA ASN A 218 3.63 0.02 7.15
C ASN A 218 3.74 -1.30 6.36
N ASN A 219 4.87 -1.98 6.44
CA ASN A 219 5.22 -3.25 5.80
C ASN A 219 5.34 -3.22 4.25
N ASP A 220 5.13 -2.07 3.63
CA ASP A 220 5.20 -1.91 2.16
C ASP A 220 5.79 -0.56 1.77
N LEU A 221 6.96 -0.21 2.34
CA LEU A 221 7.62 1.07 2.12
C LEU A 221 8.44 1.09 0.82
N LEU A 222 7.71 1.08 -0.30
CA LEU A 222 8.22 1.50 -1.61
C LEU A 222 8.61 2.99 -1.58
N ALA A 223 9.50 3.43 -2.47
CA ALA A 223 9.84 4.84 -2.60
C ALA A 223 8.60 5.73 -2.81
N ALA A 224 7.62 5.25 -3.59
CA ALA A 224 6.37 5.96 -3.85
C ALA A 224 5.49 6.16 -2.61
N ASN A 225 5.74 5.43 -1.52
CA ASN A 225 4.99 5.54 -0.27
C ASN A 225 5.58 6.56 0.73
N PHE A 226 6.60 7.32 0.30
CA PHE A 226 7.14 8.46 1.02
C PHE A 226 6.74 9.77 0.33
N ILE A 227 6.17 10.72 1.09
CA ILE A 227 5.90 12.08 0.61
C ILE A 227 6.75 13.07 1.39
N ASP A 228 7.63 13.75 0.68
CA ASP A 228 8.49 14.81 1.21
C ASP A 228 7.72 16.13 1.30
N GLY A 229 7.26 16.47 2.48
CA GLY A 229 6.62 17.74 2.81
C GLY A 229 7.59 18.84 3.26
N GLY A 230 8.88 18.68 3.03
CA GLY A 230 9.93 19.59 3.48
C GLY A 230 10.40 19.23 4.89
N ASP A 231 9.75 19.73 5.93
CA ASP A 231 10.13 19.45 7.32
C ASP A 231 9.81 18.00 7.73
N ASN A 232 8.72 17.43 7.21
CA ASN A 232 8.26 16.09 7.52
C ASN A 232 8.36 15.17 6.30
N LEU A 233 8.72 13.91 6.56
CA LEU A 233 8.57 12.83 5.61
C LEU A 233 7.37 11.97 6.03
N TRP A 234 6.33 11.97 5.19
CA TRP A 234 5.07 11.28 5.45
C TRP A 234 5.09 9.88 4.86
N LEU A 235 4.44 8.95 5.54
CA LEU A 235 4.21 7.58 5.07
C LEU A 235 2.76 7.44 4.61
N ILE A 236 2.56 6.77 3.49
CA ILE A 236 1.23 6.52 2.92
C ILE A 236 1.08 5.04 2.57
N ASP A 237 -0.12 4.64 2.20
CA ASP A 237 -0.47 3.30 1.77
C ASP A 237 -0.32 2.23 2.86
N TYR A 238 -1.33 2.12 3.71
CA TYR A 238 -1.35 1.23 4.87
C TYR A 238 -2.07 -0.11 4.60
N GLU A 239 -2.22 -0.54 3.35
CA GLU A 239 -3.02 -1.73 3.02
C GLU A 239 -2.39 -3.06 3.52
N TYR A 240 -1.06 -3.10 3.69
CA TYR A 240 -0.31 -4.22 4.28
C TYR A 240 0.15 -3.92 5.71
N SER A 241 -0.28 -2.81 6.28
CA SER A 241 0.15 -2.42 7.62
C SER A 241 -0.30 -3.41 8.70
N GLY A 242 0.55 -3.56 9.68
CA GLY A 242 0.34 -4.44 10.83
C GLY A 242 1.52 -4.34 11.78
N ASN A 243 1.40 -4.91 12.98
CA ASN A 243 2.54 -4.92 13.89
C ASN A 243 3.57 -5.94 13.39
N ASN A 244 4.81 -5.52 13.34
CA ASN A 244 5.93 -6.32 12.87
C ASN A 244 7.23 -5.85 13.55
N GLU A 245 8.32 -6.57 13.35
CA GLU A 245 9.63 -6.11 13.82
C GLU A 245 10.08 -4.86 13.07
N ALA A 246 10.68 -3.90 13.76
CA ALA A 246 11.26 -2.72 13.11
C ALA A 246 12.31 -3.09 12.06
N SER A 247 13.05 -4.18 12.29
CA SER A 247 14.01 -4.73 11.32
C SER A 247 13.35 -5.16 10.01
N PHE A 248 12.06 -5.59 10.01
CA PHE A 248 11.32 -5.87 8.79
C PHE A 248 11.14 -4.62 7.94
N GLU A 249 10.66 -3.53 8.55
CA GLU A 249 10.43 -2.27 7.85
C GLU A 249 11.70 -1.78 7.15
N LEU A 250 12.84 -1.80 7.86
CA LEU A 250 14.12 -1.37 7.28
C LEU A 250 14.60 -2.31 6.18
N GLY A 251 14.42 -3.62 6.35
CA GLY A 251 14.73 -4.63 5.34
C GLY A 251 13.84 -4.51 4.10
N ASN A 252 12.55 -4.20 4.28
CA ASN A 252 11.63 -3.93 3.18
C ASN A 252 12.08 -2.69 2.39
N ILE A 253 12.40 -1.57 3.03
CA ILE A 253 12.92 -0.36 2.38
C ILE A 253 14.18 -0.67 1.57
N TRP A 254 15.13 -1.42 2.17
CA TRP A 254 16.34 -1.85 1.48
C TRP A 254 16.03 -2.67 0.23
N SER A 255 15.16 -3.64 0.36
CA SER A 255 14.72 -4.52 -0.71
C SER A 255 14.02 -3.75 -1.83
N GLU A 256 12.99 -2.96 -1.49
CA GLU A 256 12.15 -2.27 -2.47
C GLU A 256 12.91 -1.20 -3.26
N SER A 257 13.80 -0.48 -2.60
CA SER A 257 14.60 0.57 -3.25
C SER A 257 15.95 0.08 -3.78
N THR A 258 16.23 -1.22 -3.70
CA THR A 258 17.50 -1.83 -4.15
C THR A 258 18.70 -1.07 -3.60
N LEU A 259 18.73 -0.83 -2.29
CA LEU A 259 19.82 -0.11 -1.66
C LEU A 259 21.11 -0.95 -1.70
N PRO A 260 22.29 -0.35 -1.93
CA PRO A 260 23.55 -0.98 -1.62
C PRO A 260 23.64 -1.36 -0.13
N LEU A 261 24.34 -2.46 0.21
CA LEU A 261 24.42 -2.95 1.59
C LEU A 261 24.99 -1.90 2.57
N ASN A 262 25.96 -1.11 2.15
CA ASN A 262 26.49 -0.02 2.99
C ASN A 262 25.45 1.07 3.29
N LEU A 263 24.40 1.22 2.48
CA LEU A 263 23.29 2.14 2.77
C LEU A 263 22.26 1.49 3.70
N LEU A 264 22.12 0.18 3.70
CA LEU A 264 21.36 -0.53 4.74
C LEU A 264 21.99 -0.32 6.11
N ASP A 265 23.32 -0.41 6.22
CA ASP A 265 24.04 -0.09 7.46
C ASP A 265 23.72 1.32 7.96
N VAL A 266 23.78 2.32 7.06
CA VAL A 266 23.45 3.73 7.39
C VAL A 266 22.00 3.88 7.84
N LEU A 267 21.05 3.19 7.18
CA LEU A 267 19.64 3.22 7.55
C LEU A 267 19.41 2.61 8.93
N VAL A 268 20.01 1.45 9.20
CA VAL A 268 19.96 0.76 10.49
C VAL A 268 20.58 1.61 11.59
N GLU A 269 21.77 2.15 11.37
CA GLU A 269 22.43 3.05 12.32
C GLU A 269 21.59 4.31 12.58
N SER A 270 21.00 4.90 11.53
CA SER A 270 20.11 6.06 11.66
C SER A 270 18.87 5.76 12.48
N TYR A 271 18.37 4.52 12.43
CA TYR A 271 17.19 4.11 13.17
C TYR A 271 17.49 3.87 14.66
N TRP A 272 18.53 3.11 15.00
CA TRP A 272 18.89 2.79 16.39
C TRP A 272 19.84 3.79 17.04
N GLY A 273 20.41 4.74 16.29
CA GLY A 273 21.37 5.73 16.78
C GLY A 273 22.76 5.17 17.04
N GLN A 274 23.03 3.93 16.65
CA GLN A 274 24.31 3.23 16.80
C GLN A 274 24.48 2.12 15.78
N ASN A 275 25.72 1.79 15.46
CA ASN A 275 26.04 0.68 14.57
C ASN A 275 25.77 -0.66 15.29
N LEU A 276 24.84 -1.45 14.74
CA LEU A 276 24.42 -2.74 15.30
C LEU A 276 24.43 -3.80 14.18
N PRO A 277 25.56 -4.50 13.94
CA PRO A 277 25.68 -5.48 12.85
C PRO A 277 24.58 -6.55 12.88
N GLY A 278 24.22 -7.09 14.05
CA GLY A 278 23.12 -8.06 14.17
C GLY A 278 21.76 -7.52 13.74
N LYS A 279 21.49 -6.21 13.94
CA LYS A 279 20.27 -5.56 13.42
C LYS A 279 20.32 -5.43 11.89
N THR A 280 21.49 -5.10 11.33
CA THR A 280 21.68 -5.08 9.88
C THR A 280 21.50 -6.47 9.28
N ALA A 281 22.09 -7.49 9.88
CA ALA A 281 21.90 -8.88 9.44
C ALA A 281 20.42 -9.30 9.47
N ARG A 282 19.71 -8.94 10.54
CA ARG A 282 18.29 -9.23 10.70
C ARG A 282 17.44 -8.48 9.66
N ALA A 283 17.69 -7.18 9.45
CA ALA A 283 17.01 -6.40 8.41
C ALA A 283 17.27 -6.96 7.00
N ARG A 284 18.50 -7.42 6.72
CA ARG A 284 18.84 -8.07 5.45
C ARG A 284 18.06 -9.37 5.25
N LEU A 285 17.93 -10.22 6.27
CA LEU A 285 17.11 -11.43 6.19
C LEU A 285 15.62 -11.11 6.01
N TRP A 286 15.11 -10.07 6.68
CA TRP A 286 13.75 -9.61 6.45
C TRP A 286 13.53 -9.05 5.04
N GLY A 287 14.49 -8.33 4.49
CA GLY A 287 14.46 -7.89 3.10
C GLY A 287 14.45 -9.07 2.12
N LEU A 288 15.21 -10.14 2.40
CA LEU A 288 15.17 -11.38 1.65
C LEU A 288 13.79 -12.06 1.75
N ALA A 289 13.18 -12.09 2.95
CA ALA A 289 11.83 -12.62 3.14
C ALA A 289 10.81 -11.81 2.34
N SER A 290 10.94 -10.50 2.33
CA SER A 290 10.11 -9.58 1.54
C SER A 290 10.23 -9.89 0.04
N GLN A 291 11.43 -9.98 -0.52
CA GLN A 291 11.66 -10.33 -1.93
C GLN A 291 11.02 -11.66 -2.31
N TYR A 292 11.24 -12.69 -1.50
CA TYR A 292 10.74 -14.04 -1.76
C TYR A 292 9.20 -14.10 -1.64
N GLY A 293 8.61 -13.44 -0.66
CA GLY A 293 7.17 -13.38 -0.46
C GLY A 293 6.44 -12.57 -1.53
N TRP A 294 6.92 -11.36 -1.87
CA TRP A 294 6.32 -10.51 -2.88
C TRP A 294 6.44 -11.06 -4.30
N THR A 295 7.36 -11.99 -4.55
CA THR A 295 7.40 -12.75 -5.81
C THR A 295 6.09 -13.52 -6.04
N LEU A 296 5.52 -14.12 -5.00
CA LEU A 296 4.22 -14.83 -5.11
C LEU A 296 3.06 -13.86 -5.29
N TRP A 297 3.08 -12.70 -4.64
CA TRP A 297 2.11 -11.63 -4.88
C TRP A 297 2.10 -11.23 -6.36
N ALA A 298 3.27 -11.06 -6.95
CA ALA A 298 3.40 -10.74 -8.36
C ALA A 298 2.85 -11.85 -9.27
N ALA A 299 3.08 -13.12 -8.93
CA ALA A 299 2.51 -14.27 -9.64
C ALA A 299 0.97 -14.29 -9.58
N ILE A 300 0.40 -13.96 -8.41
CA ILE A 300 -1.04 -13.83 -8.24
C ILE A 300 -1.56 -12.67 -9.09
N GLN A 301 -0.97 -11.48 -8.96
CA GLN A 301 -1.39 -10.28 -9.70
C GLN A 301 -1.29 -10.46 -11.22
N THR A 302 -0.26 -11.14 -11.71
CA THR A 302 -0.13 -11.50 -13.14
C THR A 302 -1.37 -12.26 -13.65
N SER A 303 -2.01 -13.03 -12.77
CA SER A 303 -3.13 -13.89 -13.13
C SER A 303 -4.51 -13.23 -12.96
N ILE A 304 -4.65 -12.26 -12.04
CA ILE A 304 -5.97 -11.73 -11.66
C ILE A 304 -6.14 -10.22 -11.85
N SER A 305 -5.06 -9.45 -11.95
CA SER A 305 -5.17 -7.99 -12.00
C SER A 305 -5.71 -7.50 -13.35
N PRO A 306 -6.68 -6.58 -13.36
CA PRO A 306 -7.11 -5.89 -14.58
C PRO A 306 -6.22 -4.70 -14.94
N ILE A 307 -5.23 -4.34 -14.11
CA ILE A 307 -4.34 -3.20 -14.31
C ILE A 307 -3.24 -3.61 -15.30
N ASP A 308 -3.01 -2.78 -16.32
CA ASP A 308 -1.95 -2.98 -17.32
C ASP A 308 -0.57 -2.65 -16.70
N PHE A 309 0.04 -3.66 -16.08
CA PHE A 309 1.35 -3.59 -15.47
C PHE A 309 2.03 -4.97 -15.58
N ASP A 310 3.33 -5.00 -15.88
CA ASP A 310 4.09 -6.26 -15.97
C ASP A 310 4.50 -6.76 -14.57
N TYR A 311 3.50 -7.32 -13.86
CA TYR A 311 3.71 -7.89 -12.53
C TYR A 311 4.72 -9.03 -12.54
N TRP A 312 4.75 -9.81 -13.64
CA TRP A 312 5.70 -10.92 -13.71
C TRP A 312 7.14 -10.44 -13.76
N ALA A 313 7.46 -9.50 -14.64
CA ALA A 313 8.81 -8.95 -14.72
C ALA A 313 9.22 -8.28 -13.40
N TRP A 314 8.32 -7.52 -12.77
CA TRP A 314 8.55 -6.90 -11.47
C TRP A 314 8.81 -7.94 -10.37
N GLY A 315 8.06 -9.04 -10.34
CA GLY A 315 8.25 -10.13 -9.37
C GLY A 315 9.55 -10.91 -9.61
N MET A 316 9.90 -11.13 -10.88
CA MET A 316 11.15 -11.83 -11.24
C MET A 316 12.40 -11.06 -10.85
N GLU A 317 12.39 -9.71 -10.94
CA GLU A 317 13.50 -8.88 -10.46
C GLU A 317 13.76 -9.09 -8.95
N LYS A 318 12.69 -9.19 -8.14
CA LYS A 318 12.79 -9.51 -6.71
C LYS A 318 13.27 -10.93 -6.49
N TYR A 319 12.70 -11.87 -7.23
CA TYR A 319 13.06 -13.28 -7.13
C TYR A 319 14.54 -13.53 -7.44
N ASP A 320 15.07 -12.95 -8.51
CA ASP A 320 16.47 -13.13 -8.91
C ASP A 320 17.43 -12.61 -7.83
N ARG A 321 17.06 -11.50 -7.17
CA ARG A 321 17.82 -10.98 -6.02
C ARG A 321 17.73 -11.90 -4.81
N ALA A 322 16.56 -12.48 -4.54
CA ALA A 322 16.38 -13.44 -3.47
C ALA A 322 17.21 -14.72 -3.72
N VAL A 323 17.20 -15.25 -4.95
CA VAL A 323 18.03 -16.40 -5.34
C VAL A 323 19.51 -16.11 -5.14
N ALA A 324 19.98 -14.95 -5.60
CA ALA A 324 21.38 -14.55 -5.42
C ALA A 324 21.79 -14.48 -3.94
N GLU A 325 20.89 -14.05 -3.06
CA GLU A 325 21.13 -13.99 -1.62
C GLU A 325 21.13 -15.40 -1.00
N PHE A 326 20.17 -16.26 -1.31
CA PHE A 326 20.12 -17.64 -0.83
C PHE A 326 21.32 -18.47 -1.27
N ASP A 327 21.78 -18.29 -2.51
CA ASP A 327 22.93 -19.00 -3.08
C ASP A 327 24.27 -18.37 -2.63
N SER A 328 24.25 -17.23 -1.92
CA SER A 328 25.47 -16.54 -1.50
C SER A 328 26.20 -17.28 -0.37
N PRO A 329 27.55 -17.29 -0.34
CA PRO A 329 28.30 -17.78 0.80
C PRO A 329 28.04 -17.03 2.10
N GLY A 330 27.45 -15.84 2.00
CA GLY A 330 27.10 -14.99 3.13
C GLY A 330 25.84 -15.43 3.87
N PHE A 331 24.95 -16.18 3.21
CA PHE A 331 23.65 -16.56 3.78
C PHE A 331 23.79 -17.32 5.10
N GLU A 332 24.65 -18.34 5.15
CA GLU A 332 24.90 -19.12 6.39
C GLU A 332 25.44 -18.27 7.53
N ARG A 333 26.28 -17.29 7.22
CA ARG A 333 26.79 -16.34 8.21
C ARG A 333 25.70 -15.46 8.77
N LEU A 334 24.78 -14.95 7.92
CA LEU A 334 23.63 -14.15 8.36
C LEU A 334 22.72 -14.96 9.29
N LEU A 335 22.44 -16.24 8.96
CA LEU A 335 21.66 -17.12 9.82
C LEU A 335 22.31 -17.27 11.19
N LEU A 336 23.62 -17.53 11.23
CA LEU A 336 24.35 -17.69 12.48
C LEU A 336 24.35 -16.39 13.32
N GLU A 337 24.59 -15.25 12.70
CA GLU A 337 24.63 -13.95 13.36
C GLU A 337 23.29 -13.62 14.02
N VAL A 338 22.17 -13.84 13.33
CA VAL A 338 20.83 -13.61 13.86
C VAL A 338 20.46 -14.65 14.94
N ALA A 339 20.85 -15.92 14.75
CA ALA A 339 20.58 -16.99 15.71
C ALA A 339 21.39 -16.86 17.02
N THR A 340 22.48 -16.11 17.03
CA THR A 340 23.31 -15.88 18.24
C THR A 340 22.92 -14.59 18.99
N GLY A 341 22.08 -13.73 18.42
CA GLY A 341 21.54 -12.54 19.08
C GLY A 341 22.58 -11.42 19.25
N HIS A 342 23.59 -11.35 18.41
CA HIS A 342 24.70 -10.35 18.47
C HIS A 342 24.43 -9.15 17.57
#